data_12563c3c497a4f8b600b4dae2eaa9781
#
_entry.id   12563c3c497a4f8b600b4dae2eaa9781
#
_cell.length_a   1.000
_cell.length_b   1.000
_cell.length_c   1.000
_cell.angle_alpha   90.00
_cell.angle_beta   90.00
_cell.angle_gamma   90.00
#
_symmetry.space_group_name_H-M   'P 1'
#
loop_
_entity.id
_entity.type
_entity.pdbx_description
1 polymer ?
#
loop_
_entity_poly.entity_id
_entity_poly.type
_entity_poly.pdbx_seq_one_letter_code
_entity_poly.pdbx_strand_id
1 'polypeptide(L)'
;MFKYFTVQTANEVLPLVIQKYDNIKKQKNEIIKAEQELQVTLSDNGTFEKYVVLKQKLNQELSKFYKTIEELEETGVVMKGLDQGLLDFPSKRFDEEVWLCWKDGETEIKFWHEKDSGFNGRKPVSVDTESLI
;
A
#
# COMPACT_ATOMS: atom_id res chain seq x y z
N MET A 1 -3.89 -15.85 7.08
CA MET A 1 -4.75 -16.68 6.24
C MET A 1 -4.84 -16.09 4.83
N PHE A 2 -4.66 -16.92 3.81
CA PHE A 2 -4.70 -16.47 2.43
C PHE A 2 -6.15 -16.30 1.97
N LYS A 3 -6.47 -15.16 1.39
CA LYS A 3 -7.82 -14.84 0.96
C LYS A 3 -7.82 -14.50 -0.53
N TYR A 4 -8.74 -15.11 -1.28
CA TYR A 4 -8.97 -14.76 -2.68
C TYR A 4 -10.17 -13.83 -2.80
N PHE A 5 -10.04 -12.83 -3.66
CA PHE A 5 -11.09 -11.86 -3.94
C PHE A 5 -11.73 -12.13 -5.30
N THR A 6 -13.03 -11.88 -5.39
CA THR A 6 -13.68 -11.67 -6.67
C THR A 6 -13.58 -10.18 -7.01
N VAL A 7 -13.91 -9.81 -8.26
CA VAL A 7 -14.01 -8.39 -8.62
C VAL A 7 -15.00 -7.67 -7.68
N GLN A 8 -16.14 -8.32 -7.39
CA GLN A 8 -17.15 -7.75 -6.51
C GLN A 8 -16.61 -7.56 -5.08
N THR A 9 -16.03 -8.59 -4.49
CA THR A 9 -15.55 -8.49 -3.10
C THR A 9 -14.36 -7.53 -2.98
N ALA A 10 -13.50 -7.46 -4.00
CA ALA A 10 -12.42 -6.49 -4.02
C ALA A 10 -12.98 -5.06 -4.05
N ASN A 11 -13.99 -4.80 -4.88
CA ASN A 11 -14.62 -3.48 -4.93
C ASN A 11 -15.35 -3.14 -3.65
N GLU A 12 -15.91 -4.11 -2.94
CA GLU A 12 -16.56 -3.88 -1.65
C GLU A 12 -15.58 -3.40 -0.58
N VAL A 13 -14.37 -3.95 -0.57
CA VAL A 13 -13.36 -3.58 0.43
C VAL A 13 -12.51 -2.40 -0.02
N LEU A 14 -12.55 -2.04 -1.29
CA LEU A 14 -11.67 -1.02 -1.87
C LEU A 14 -11.73 0.34 -1.17
N PRO A 15 -12.92 0.89 -0.79
CA PRO A 15 -12.93 2.18 -0.08
C PRO A 15 -12.11 2.17 1.22
N LEU A 16 -12.21 1.10 1.99
CA LEU A 16 -11.42 0.94 3.20
C LEU A 16 -9.92 0.83 2.89
N VAL A 17 -9.59 0.05 1.85
CA VAL A 17 -8.21 -0.14 1.42
C VAL A 17 -7.60 1.19 0.95
N ILE A 18 -8.33 1.98 0.18
CA ILE A 18 -7.89 3.30 -0.27
C ILE A 18 -7.64 4.22 0.93
N GLN A 19 -8.53 4.21 1.91
CA GLN A 19 -8.36 5.02 3.12
C GLN A 19 -7.07 4.66 3.86
N LYS A 20 -6.83 3.36 4.04
CA LYS A 20 -5.61 2.88 4.70
C LYS A 20 -4.36 3.24 3.90
N TYR A 21 -4.42 3.11 2.58
CA TYR A 21 -3.32 3.47 1.69
C TYR A 21 -3.02 4.96 1.78
N ASP A 22 -4.03 5.81 1.78
CA ASP A 22 -3.85 7.26 1.92
C ASP A 22 -3.20 7.62 3.26
N ASN A 23 -3.56 6.94 4.33
CA ASN A 23 -2.93 7.13 5.63
C ASN A 23 -1.45 6.74 5.61
N ILE A 24 -1.12 5.64 4.93
CA ILE A 24 0.27 5.21 4.76
C ILE A 24 1.09 6.28 4.04
N LYS A 25 0.53 6.86 2.97
CA LYS A 25 1.20 7.95 2.24
C LYS A 25 1.46 9.16 3.13
N LYS A 26 0.47 9.55 3.93
CA LYS A 26 0.62 10.68 4.87
C LYS A 26 1.71 10.40 5.91
N GLN A 27 1.72 9.19 6.46
CA GLN A 27 2.73 8.79 7.43
C GLN A 27 4.12 8.77 6.82
N LYS A 28 4.25 8.34 5.58
CA LYS A 28 5.53 8.39 4.88
C LYS A 28 6.05 9.82 4.78
N ASN A 29 5.18 10.78 4.45
CA ASN A 29 5.56 12.18 4.39
C ASN A 29 6.00 12.72 5.75
N GLU A 30 5.34 12.31 6.84
CA GLU A 30 5.73 12.70 8.19
C GLU A 30 7.10 12.13 8.57
N ILE A 31 7.40 10.91 8.15
CA ILE A 31 8.71 10.29 8.36
C ILE A 31 9.78 11.09 7.64
N ILE A 32 9.54 11.45 6.38
CA ILE A 32 10.50 12.24 5.58
C ILE A 32 10.77 13.58 6.28
N LYS A 33 9.73 14.26 6.76
CA LYS A 33 9.89 15.52 7.51
C LYS A 33 10.71 15.33 8.79
N ALA A 34 10.44 14.26 9.53
CA ALA A 34 11.17 13.97 10.77
C ALA A 34 12.64 13.68 10.49
N GLU A 35 12.93 12.95 9.42
CA GLU A 35 14.31 12.70 8.99
C GLU A 35 15.03 13.98 8.60
N GLN A 36 14.34 14.88 7.89
CA GLN A 36 14.90 16.17 7.49
C GLN A 36 15.21 17.06 8.70
N GLU A 37 14.28 17.11 9.67
CA GLU A 37 14.53 17.85 10.92
C GLU A 37 15.73 17.31 11.68
N LEU A 38 15.89 16.00 11.71
CA LEU A 38 17.02 15.35 12.37
C LEU A 38 18.33 15.72 11.68
N GLN A 39 18.36 15.69 10.33
CA GLN A 39 19.54 16.05 9.56
C GLN A 39 19.94 17.50 9.77
N VAL A 40 18.97 18.43 9.78
CA VAL A 40 19.23 19.84 10.04
C VAL A 40 19.82 20.03 11.44
N THR A 41 19.27 19.34 12.45
CA THR A 41 19.78 19.42 13.82
C THR A 41 21.21 18.93 13.91
N LEU A 42 21.57 17.87 13.21
CA LEU A 42 22.94 17.34 13.19
C LEU A 42 23.93 18.31 12.53
N SER A 43 23.51 19.04 11.51
CA SER A 43 24.38 19.94 10.76
C SER A 43 24.47 21.34 11.35
N ASP A 44 23.50 21.78 12.16
CA ASP A 44 23.38 23.16 12.67
C ASP A 44 23.70 23.29 14.16
N ASN A 45 24.61 22.50 14.70
CA ASN A 45 25.03 22.55 16.11
C ASN A 45 23.87 22.35 17.10
N GLY A 46 22.93 21.47 16.75
CA GLY A 46 21.86 21.09 17.67
C GLY A 46 22.39 20.40 18.91
N THR A 47 21.67 20.52 20.03
CA THR A 47 22.06 19.86 21.27
C THR A 47 21.80 18.36 21.21
N PHE A 48 22.48 17.63 22.08
CA PHE A 48 22.24 16.19 22.23
C PHE A 48 20.79 15.92 22.66
N GLU A 49 20.26 16.75 23.58
CA GLU A 49 18.86 16.62 24.02
C GLU A 49 17.89 16.76 22.85
N LYS A 50 18.11 17.74 22.00
CA LYS A 50 17.27 17.95 20.81
C LYS A 50 17.36 16.76 19.86
N TYR A 51 18.55 16.23 19.65
CA TYR A 51 18.75 15.03 18.84
C TYR A 51 17.95 13.85 19.39
N VAL A 52 18.00 13.60 20.69
CA VAL A 52 17.30 12.49 21.34
C VAL A 52 15.78 12.63 21.13
N VAL A 53 15.23 13.83 21.34
CA VAL A 53 13.79 14.09 21.18
C VAL A 53 13.36 13.82 19.73
N LEU A 54 14.11 14.31 18.76
CA LEU A 54 13.79 14.12 17.34
C LEU A 54 13.94 12.66 16.92
N LYS A 55 14.94 11.96 17.47
CA LYS A 55 15.12 10.53 17.19
C LYS A 55 13.96 9.69 17.73
N GLN A 56 13.49 10.02 18.93
CA GLN A 56 12.32 9.35 19.52
C GLN A 56 11.08 9.60 18.67
N LYS A 57 10.88 10.83 18.21
CA LYS A 57 9.76 11.17 17.32
C LYS A 57 9.82 10.35 16.03
N LEU A 58 10.98 10.27 15.40
CA LEU A 58 11.17 9.48 14.19
C LEU A 58 10.83 8.01 14.42
N ASN A 59 11.32 7.43 15.53
CA ASN A 59 11.03 6.05 15.87
C ASN A 59 9.54 5.79 16.07
N GLN A 60 8.82 6.73 16.71
CA GLN A 60 7.37 6.63 16.88
C GLN A 60 6.63 6.67 15.55
N GLU A 61 7.05 7.56 14.64
CA GLU A 61 6.45 7.65 13.32
C GLU A 61 6.70 6.38 12.50
N LEU A 62 7.89 5.82 12.58
CA LEU A 62 8.21 4.55 11.93
C LEU A 62 7.35 3.40 12.45
N SER A 63 7.14 3.32 13.77
CA SER A 63 6.30 2.28 14.36
C SER A 63 4.85 2.38 13.89
N LYS A 64 4.30 3.58 13.82
CA LYS A 64 2.94 3.82 13.31
C LYS A 64 2.84 3.41 11.84
N PHE A 65 3.84 3.75 11.06
CA PHE A 65 3.90 3.46 9.63
C PHE A 65 3.85 1.94 9.38
N TYR A 66 4.70 1.18 10.05
CA TYR A 66 4.71 -0.28 9.90
C TYR A 66 3.41 -0.92 10.37
N LYS A 67 2.83 -0.40 11.45
CA LYS A 67 1.55 -0.90 11.95
C LYS A 67 0.43 -0.67 10.93
N THR A 68 0.39 0.49 10.30
CA THR A 68 -0.65 0.80 9.31
C THR A 68 -0.49 -0.07 8.06
N ILE A 69 0.75 -0.34 7.63
CA ILE A 69 1.00 -1.27 6.52
C ILE A 69 0.48 -2.67 6.88
N GLU A 70 0.77 -3.13 8.09
CA GLU A 70 0.30 -4.43 8.59
C GLU A 70 -1.22 -4.50 8.59
N GLU A 71 -1.89 -3.45 9.04
CA GLU A 71 -3.35 -3.36 9.04
C GLU A 71 -3.92 -3.39 7.62
N LEU A 72 -3.24 -2.75 6.66
CA LEU A 72 -3.64 -2.82 5.26
C LEU A 72 -3.56 -4.26 4.75
N GLU A 73 -2.46 -4.94 5.01
CA GLU A 73 -2.25 -6.30 4.53
C GLU A 73 -3.13 -7.33 5.22
N GLU A 74 -3.63 -7.02 6.43
CA GLU A 74 -4.63 -7.85 7.10
C GLU A 74 -5.96 -7.91 6.33
N THR A 75 -6.25 -6.93 5.48
CA THR A 75 -7.44 -6.99 4.62
C THR A 75 -7.31 -8.05 3.52
N GLY A 76 -6.13 -8.61 3.32
CA GLY A 76 -5.83 -9.59 2.28
C GLY A 76 -5.12 -9.00 1.07
N VAL A 77 -5.04 -7.68 0.98
CA VAL A 77 -4.37 -6.97 -0.11
C VAL A 77 -2.86 -7.03 0.09
N VAL A 78 -2.11 -7.00 -1.00
CA VAL A 78 -0.65 -6.93 -0.98
C VAL A 78 -0.20 -5.61 -1.59
N MET A 79 0.60 -4.85 -0.85
CA MET A 79 1.16 -3.60 -1.37
C MET A 79 2.39 -3.91 -2.20
N LYS A 80 2.30 -3.68 -3.51
CA LYS A 80 3.39 -3.97 -4.45
C LYS A 80 4.33 -2.79 -4.64
N GLY A 81 3.85 -1.58 -4.48
CA GLY A 81 4.68 -0.39 -4.58
C GLY A 81 3.99 0.79 -3.94
N LEU A 82 4.59 1.33 -2.87
CA LEU A 82 4.02 2.48 -2.18
C LEU A 82 4.10 3.74 -3.03
N ASP A 83 5.27 4.01 -3.61
CA ASP A 83 5.47 5.23 -4.40
C ASP A 83 4.70 5.20 -5.71
N GLN A 84 4.61 4.03 -6.32
CA GLN A 84 3.87 3.83 -7.56
C GLN A 84 2.36 3.76 -7.32
N GLY A 85 1.93 3.56 -6.07
CA GLY A 85 0.52 3.42 -5.73
C GLY A 85 -0.10 2.15 -6.27
N LEU A 86 0.60 1.02 -6.12
CA LEU A 86 0.14 -0.27 -6.66
C LEU A 86 -0.23 -1.23 -5.54
N LEU A 87 -1.49 -1.69 -5.57
CA LEU A 87 -2.02 -2.68 -4.65
C LEU A 87 -2.61 -3.83 -5.45
N ASP A 88 -2.32 -5.06 -5.02
CA ASP A 88 -2.79 -6.25 -5.67
C ASP A 88 -3.65 -7.09 -4.73
N PHE A 89 -4.80 -7.54 -5.25
CA PHE A 89 -5.74 -8.39 -4.54
C PHE A 89 -5.60 -9.80 -5.09
N PRO A 90 -5.27 -10.79 -4.25
CA PRO A 90 -5.18 -12.17 -4.73
C PRO A 90 -6.53 -12.63 -5.28
N SER A 91 -6.52 -13.27 -6.45
CA SER A 91 -7.73 -13.78 -7.08
C SER A 91 -7.40 -15.05 -7.87
N LYS A 92 -8.42 -15.64 -8.49
CA LYS A 92 -8.26 -16.80 -9.36
C LYS A 92 -9.01 -16.60 -10.65
N ARG A 93 -8.46 -17.14 -11.73
CA ARG A 93 -9.06 -17.18 -13.04
C ARG A 93 -8.86 -18.59 -13.59
N PHE A 94 -9.95 -19.33 -13.77
CA PHE A 94 -9.89 -20.75 -14.21
C PHE A 94 -8.90 -21.56 -13.35
N ASP A 95 -9.01 -21.45 -12.01
CA ASP A 95 -8.17 -22.13 -11.02
C ASP A 95 -6.70 -21.68 -10.99
N GLU A 96 -6.31 -20.73 -11.83
CA GLU A 96 -4.97 -20.13 -11.78
C GLU A 96 -4.99 -18.89 -10.91
N GLU A 97 -3.96 -18.73 -10.07
CA GLU A 97 -3.80 -17.55 -9.24
C GLU A 97 -3.43 -16.34 -10.09
N VAL A 98 -4.16 -15.25 -9.91
CA VAL A 98 -3.92 -13.99 -10.58
C VAL A 98 -4.02 -12.87 -9.56
N TRP A 99 -3.71 -11.64 -9.97
CA TRP A 99 -3.86 -10.44 -9.15
C TRP A 99 -4.90 -9.53 -9.78
N LEU A 100 -5.83 -9.04 -8.95
CA LEU A 100 -6.65 -7.89 -9.31
C LEU A 100 -5.84 -6.66 -8.94
N CYS A 101 -5.57 -5.80 -9.89
CA CYS A 101 -4.60 -4.70 -9.72
C CYS A 101 -5.30 -3.36 -9.60
N TRP A 102 -4.99 -2.65 -8.52
CA TRP A 102 -5.44 -1.28 -8.32
C TRP A 102 -4.25 -0.34 -8.37
N LYS A 103 -4.43 0.78 -9.05
CA LYS A 103 -3.47 1.87 -9.05
C LYS A 103 -4.09 3.11 -8.45
N ASP A 104 -3.29 3.87 -7.69
CA ASP A 104 -3.73 5.12 -7.05
C ASP A 104 -4.40 6.02 -8.08
N GLY A 105 -5.60 6.49 -7.74
CA GLY A 105 -6.45 7.29 -8.62
C GLY A 105 -7.60 6.51 -9.24
N GLU A 106 -7.54 5.20 -9.26
CA GLU A 106 -8.64 4.38 -9.74
C GLU A 106 -9.73 4.28 -8.68
N THR A 107 -11.00 4.36 -9.11
CA THR A 107 -12.15 4.35 -8.18
C THR A 107 -12.77 2.97 -8.02
N GLU A 108 -12.38 2.03 -8.87
CA GLU A 108 -12.86 0.65 -8.83
C GLU A 108 -11.80 -0.28 -9.41
N ILE A 109 -11.97 -1.58 -9.16
CA ILE A 109 -11.08 -2.60 -9.74
C ILE A 109 -11.48 -2.79 -11.19
N LYS A 110 -10.55 -2.49 -12.11
CA LYS A 110 -10.76 -2.55 -13.56
C LYS A 110 -9.79 -3.48 -14.28
N PHE A 111 -8.73 -3.94 -13.61
CA PHE A 111 -7.65 -4.66 -14.25
C PHE A 111 -7.19 -5.84 -13.41
N TRP A 112 -6.67 -6.84 -14.11
CA TRP A 112 -6.01 -7.96 -13.49
C TRP A 112 -4.69 -8.25 -14.24
N HIS A 113 -3.79 -8.97 -13.62
CA HIS A 113 -2.59 -9.46 -14.29
C HIS A 113 -2.23 -10.84 -13.78
N GLU A 114 -1.44 -11.55 -14.57
CA GLU A 114 -0.95 -12.85 -14.19
C GLU A 114 0.02 -12.74 -13.03
N LYS A 115 0.20 -13.85 -12.31
CA LYS A 115 1.01 -13.88 -11.11
C LYS A 115 2.44 -13.39 -11.36
N ASP A 116 3.02 -13.75 -12.50
CA ASP A 116 4.39 -13.43 -12.86
C ASP A 116 4.57 -12.15 -13.65
N SER A 117 3.47 -11.51 -14.06
CA SER A 117 3.56 -10.21 -14.74
C SER A 117 3.27 -9.10 -13.74
N GLY A 118 3.77 -7.91 -14.04
CA GLY A 118 3.54 -6.74 -13.21
C GLY A 118 2.50 -5.82 -13.82
N PHE A 119 2.55 -4.55 -13.41
CA PHE A 119 1.64 -3.51 -13.85
C PHE A 119 1.53 -3.45 -15.39
N ASN A 120 2.63 -3.61 -16.09
CA ASN A 120 2.64 -3.54 -17.56
C ASN A 120 1.87 -4.68 -18.23
N GLY A 121 1.59 -5.75 -17.48
CA GLY A 121 0.80 -6.88 -18.00
C GLY A 121 -0.68 -6.79 -17.69
N ARG A 122 -1.19 -5.64 -17.27
CA ARG A 122 -2.60 -5.45 -16.87
C ARG A 122 -3.53 -5.72 -18.03
N LYS A 123 -4.63 -6.43 -17.73
CA LYS A 123 -5.69 -6.75 -18.69
C LYS A 123 -7.03 -6.30 -18.10
N PRO A 124 -7.96 -5.79 -18.94
CA PRO A 124 -9.27 -5.35 -18.43
C PRO A 124 -10.11 -6.50 -17.91
N VAL A 125 -10.72 -6.33 -16.73
CA VAL A 125 -11.66 -7.32 -16.18
C VAL A 125 -12.98 -7.36 -16.94
N SER A 126 -13.38 -6.27 -17.59
CA SER A 126 -14.65 -6.15 -18.30
C SER A 126 -14.83 -7.15 -19.43
N VAL A 127 -13.75 -7.68 -19.97
CA VAL A 127 -13.78 -8.64 -21.08
C VAL A 127 -14.00 -10.06 -20.59
N ASP A 128 -13.46 -10.39 -19.39
CA ASP A 128 -13.43 -11.75 -18.85
C ASP A 128 -13.96 -11.83 -17.42
N THR A 129 -14.93 -10.98 -17.08
CA THR A 129 -15.46 -10.89 -15.72
C THR A 129 -15.96 -12.24 -15.19
N GLU A 130 -16.58 -13.03 -16.06
CA GLU A 130 -17.14 -14.33 -15.68
C GLU A 130 -16.07 -15.38 -15.34
N SER A 131 -14.85 -15.19 -15.82
CA SER A 131 -13.75 -16.11 -15.56
C SER A 131 -12.99 -15.78 -14.28
N LEU A 132 -13.26 -14.61 -13.68
CA LEU A 132 -12.65 -14.18 -12.43
C LEU A 132 -13.55 -14.56 -11.27
N ILE A 133 -12.94 -15.12 -10.24
CA ILE A 133 -13.67 -15.60 -9.07
C ILE A 133 -13.91 -14.47 -8.07
#